data_b50481dec7293cf0e8c3a84b33d6ecb7
#
_entry.id   b50481dec7293cf0e8c3a84b33d6ecb7
#
_cell.length_a   1.000
_cell.length_b   1.000
_cell.length_c   1.000
_cell.angle_alpha   90.00
_cell.angle_beta   90.00
_cell.angle_gamma   90.00
#
_symmetry.space_group_name_H-M   'P 1'
#
loop_
_entity.id
_entity.type
_entity.pdbx_description
1 polymer ?
#
loop_
_entity_poly.entity_id
_entity_poly.type
_entity_poly.pdbx_seq_one_letter_code
_entity_poly.pdbx_strand_id
1 'polypeptide(L)'
;MISQILALSQIELTPAVYLRVAAFVGICAAGIVAGRIPLKYNLRNLAVRWRTTLLTALAFTLVIALMVVMLAFVNGMTQLTEQSGQPGNVIVLSDGATDELISNIGYSDSSDVAFQKGVLRDERDRPLASREVYLVVNQPITASPPTASQTKTTATNAAEAAAEKARKAMAQVGSSGAGKRRFVQVRGLEDPTMAAKVHAMQLFPGGRWISDSGVRRLRLPGSDQDEVAFEAVLGEGVAGELGKDRGKEQLQVGDLFDLGPRKWIVTGIMRSSGSTFGSEIWAKAALVAPQFGKSNLFTSIVLRTADARAAEQLAKNMKNYKKASLQAMTETEYFSKLNATNKQFLVAIIFVTVVMSIGGIFGVMNTMFAAIAQRTRDIGVLRLMGFARWQILSSFFIESMAIAVIGGLAGCALGSLTDGWTATSVVSGGQGGGKFVVLQLMVTRDTLAIGMLVTLLMGGLGGLLPALSAVRLTTLETLR
;
A
#
# COMPACT_ATOMS: atom_id res chain seq x y z
N MET A 1 6.22 0.19 -26.40
CA MET A 1 5.83 1.33 -25.52
C MET A 1 5.42 0.86 -24.12
N ILE A 2 4.50 -0.11 -23.99
CA ILE A 2 4.11 -0.68 -22.67
C ILE A 2 5.27 -1.39 -21.99
N SER A 3 6.13 -2.13 -22.70
CA SER A 3 7.32 -2.76 -22.15
C SER A 3 8.38 -1.76 -21.65
N GLN A 4 8.49 -0.59 -22.26
CA GLN A 4 9.37 0.47 -21.80
C GLN A 4 8.80 1.21 -20.59
N ILE A 5 7.48 1.32 -20.47
CA ILE A 5 6.81 1.89 -19.28
C ILE A 5 6.91 0.91 -18.09
N LEU A 6 6.82 -0.40 -18.35
CA LEU A 6 7.05 -1.44 -17.33
C LEU A 6 8.51 -1.51 -16.86
N ALA A 7 9.48 -1.16 -17.71
CA ALA A 7 10.88 -1.00 -17.31
C ALA A 7 11.08 0.20 -16.37
N LEU A 8 10.20 1.21 -16.44
CA LEU A 8 10.17 2.32 -15.47
C LEU A 8 9.67 1.91 -14.09
N SER A 9 8.94 0.79 -13.96
CA SER A 9 8.46 0.28 -12.66
C SER A 9 9.52 -0.50 -11.86
N GLN A 10 10.64 -0.85 -12.47
CA GLN A 10 11.84 -1.41 -11.82
C GLN A 10 12.98 -0.39 -11.75
N ILE A 11 12.64 0.89 -11.66
CA ILE A 11 13.64 1.88 -11.32
C ILE A 11 13.94 1.71 -9.81
N GLU A 12 14.76 0.72 -9.48
CA GLU A 12 15.77 0.96 -8.48
C GLU A 12 16.50 2.21 -8.98
N LEU A 13 16.33 3.31 -8.28
CA LEU A 13 17.05 4.54 -8.60
C LEU A 13 18.52 4.21 -8.51
N THR A 14 19.07 3.73 -9.62
CA THR A 14 20.49 3.42 -9.73
C THR A 14 21.27 4.68 -9.32
N PRO A 15 22.43 4.54 -8.69
CA PRO A 15 23.28 5.67 -8.34
C PRO A 15 23.44 6.69 -9.48
N ALA A 16 23.30 6.22 -10.74
CA ALA A 16 23.30 7.05 -11.93
C ALA A 16 22.14 8.07 -12.01
N VAL A 17 20.97 7.78 -11.46
CA VAL A 17 19.84 8.74 -11.45
C VAL A 17 20.10 9.83 -10.42
N TYR A 18 20.58 9.47 -9.23
CA TYR A 18 20.99 10.46 -8.22
C TYR A 18 22.11 11.36 -8.73
N LEU A 19 23.09 10.78 -9.45
CA LEU A 19 24.18 11.53 -10.06
C LEU A 19 23.66 12.50 -11.13
N ARG A 20 22.70 12.10 -11.96
CA ARG A 20 22.10 12.98 -13.00
C ARG A 20 21.29 14.12 -12.37
N VAL A 21 20.54 13.84 -11.31
CA VAL A 21 19.80 14.87 -10.56
C VAL A 21 20.79 15.83 -9.89
N ALA A 22 21.83 15.33 -9.24
CA ALA A 22 22.88 16.14 -8.63
C ALA A 22 23.64 16.96 -9.68
N ALA A 23 23.95 16.37 -10.84
CA ALA A 23 24.60 17.09 -11.95
C ALA A 23 23.69 18.19 -12.50
N PHE A 24 22.39 17.95 -12.67
CA PHE A 24 21.43 18.97 -13.10
C PHE A 24 21.33 20.12 -12.10
N VAL A 25 21.22 19.82 -10.81
CA VAL A 25 21.24 20.84 -9.74
C VAL A 25 22.55 21.58 -9.71
N GLY A 26 23.68 20.89 -9.90
CA GLY A 26 25.01 21.48 -9.99
C GLY A 26 25.16 22.43 -11.18
N ILE A 27 24.65 22.08 -12.35
CA ILE A 27 24.64 22.94 -13.55
C ILE A 27 23.79 24.20 -13.31
N CYS A 28 22.61 24.05 -12.68
CA CYS A 28 21.76 25.16 -12.30
C CYS A 28 22.47 26.07 -11.29
N ALA A 29 23.12 25.52 -10.28
CA ALA A 29 23.89 26.27 -9.29
C ALA A 29 25.10 27.00 -9.91
N ALA A 30 25.86 26.35 -10.80
CA ALA A 30 26.96 26.95 -11.54
C ALA A 30 26.48 28.09 -12.44
N GLY A 31 25.32 27.92 -13.10
CA GLY A 31 24.67 28.98 -13.88
C GLY A 31 24.30 30.22 -13.04
N ILE A 32 23.87 29.99 -11.78
CA ILE A 32 23.58 31.07 -10.81
C ILE A 32 24.84 31.85 -10.44
N VAL A 33 25.94 31.16 -10.15
CA VAL A 33 27.19 31.74 -9.71
C VAL A 33 27.89 32.48 -10.88
N ALA A 34 27.95 31.83 -12.05
CA ALA A 34 28.59 32.42 -13.24
C ALA A 34 27.82 33.60 -13.84
N GLY A 35 26.48 33.64 -13.59
CA GLY A 35 25.58 34.53 -14.31
C GLY A 35 25.41 35.94 -13.76
N ARG A 36 25.97 36.31 -12.59
CA ARG A 36 25.65 37.59 -11.89
C ARG A 36 24.13 37.87 -11.83
N ILE A 37 23.32 36.83 -11.63
CA ILE A 37 21.87 36.92 -11.62
C ILE A 37 21.44 37.72 -10.36
N PRO A 38 20.49 38.64 -10.46
CA PRO A 38 20.02 39.43 -9.32
C PRO A 38 19.10 38.60 -8.39
N LEU A 39 19.67 37.61 -7.65
CA LEU A 39 18.91 36.70 -6.76
C LEU A 39 18.13 37.47 -5.69
N LYS A 40 18.68 38.57 -5.15
CA LYS A 40 18.00 39.44 -4.18
C LYS A 40 16.70 40.03 -4.76
N TYR A 41 16.70 40.36 -6.06
CA TYR A 41 15.50 40.82 -6.76
C TYR A 41 14.46 39.74 -6.88
N ASN A 42 14.84 38.49 -7.23
CA ASN A 42 13.92 37.39 -7.34
C ASN A 42 13.27 37.01 -5.99
N LEU A 43 14.04 36.90 -4.91
CA LEU A 43 13.53 36.62 -3.57
C LEU A 43 12.54 37.69 -3.09
N ARG A 44 12.89 38.99 -3.31
CA ARG A 44 11.99 40.08 -2.97
C ARG A 44 10.68 40.03 -3.76
N ASN A 45 10.73 39.65 -5.03
CA ASN A 45 9.55 39.54 -5.88
C ASN A 45 8.65 38.36 -5.47
N LEU A 46 9.22 37.22 -5.12
CA LEU A 46 8.48 36.10 -4.55
C LEU A 46 7.71 36.51 -3.27
N ALA A 47 8.36 37.29 -2.40
CA ALA A 47 7.74 37.79 -1.17
C ALA A 47 6.62 38.83 -1.45
N VAL A 48 6.82 39.76 -2.40
CA VAL A 48 5.80 40.75 -2.76
C VAL A 48 4.54 40.10 -3.33
N ARG A 49 4.70 38.97 -4.07
CA ARG A 49 3.60 38.24 -4.72
C ARG A 49 3.23 36.93 -3.98
N TRP A 50 3.38 36.94 -2.67
CA TRP A 50 3.21 35.75 -1.84
C TRP A 50 1.92 34.96 -2.11
N ARG A 51 0.79 35.63 -2.45
CA ARG A 51 -0.51 34.96 -2.74
C ARG A 51 -0.44 34.08 -3.97
N THR A 52 0.06 34.58 -5.10
CA THR A 52 0.18 33.81 -6.34
C THR A 52 1.25 32.74 -6.23
N THR A 53 2.37 33.04 -5.58
CA THR A 53 3.45 32.10 -5.28
C THR A 53 2.96 30.97 -4.41
N LEU A 54 2.18 31.28 -3.35
CA LEU A 54 1.60 30.29 -2.45
C LEU A 54 0.62 29.38 -3.16
N LEU A 55 -0.28 29.93 -4.01
CA LEU A 55 -1.24 29.12 -4.77
C LEU A 55 -0.53 28.18 -5.75
N THR A 56 0.52 28.62 -6.40
CA THR A 56 1.32 27.79 -7.31
C THR A 56 2.09 26.71 -6.52
N ALA A 57 2.70 27.07 -5.39
CA ALA A 57 3.38 26.12 -4.52
C ALA A 57 2.39 25.07 -3.96
N LEU A 58 1.19 25.50 -3.57
CA LEU A 58 0.13 24.62 -3.09
C LEU A 58 -0.30 23.60 -4.17
N ALA A 59 -0.41 24.05 -5.43
CA ALA A 59 -0.71 23.14 -6.54
C ALA A 59 0.36 22.06 -6.69
N PHE A 60 1.65 22.41 -6.64
CA PHE A 60 2.73 21.42 -6.60
C PHE A 60 2.62 20.49 -5.39
N THR A 61 2.39 21.07 -4.21
CA THR A 61 2.26 20.32 -2.96
C THR A 61 1.17 19.25 -3.06
N LEU A 62 -0.01 19.59 -3.58
CA LEU A 62 -1.11 18.64 -3.70
C LEU A 62 -0.83 17.53 -4.71
N VAL A 63 -0.27 17.86 -5.88
CA VAL A 63 0.07 16.87 -6.90
C VAL A 63 1.10 15.88 -6.37
N ILE A 64 2.17 16.40 -5.74
CA ILE A 64 3.25 15.56 -5.23
C ILE A 64 2.81 14.76 -4.00
N ALA A 65 2.06 15.34 -3.08
CA ALA A 65 1.53 14.62 -1.93
C ALA A 65 0.65 13.43 -2.37
N LEU A 66 -0.27 13.67 -3.33
CA LEU A 66 -1.12 12.59 -3.86
C LEU A 66 -0.28 11.51 -4.54
N MET A 67 0.72 11.90 -5.34
CA MET A 67 1.62 10.96 -6.00
C MET A 67 2.39 10.11 -4.99
N VAL A 68 2.95 10.74 -3.94
CA VAL A 68 3.68 10.03 -2.87
C VAL A 68 2.78 9.03 -2.16
N VAL A 69 1.55 9.41 -1.81
CA VAL A 69 0.57 8.51 -1.17
C VAL A 69 0.23 7.33 -2.08
N MET A 70 0.01 7.57 -3.36
CA MET A 70 -0.29 6.53 -4.34
C MET A 70 0.88 5.55 -4.52
N LEU A 71 2.10 6.05 -4.61
CA LEU A 71 3.29 5.21 -4.68
C LEU A 71 3.54 4.45 -3.37
N ALA A 72 3.29 5.08 -2.21
CA ALA A 72 3.40 4.42 -0.91
C ALA A 72 2.42 3.23 -0.81
N PHE A 73 1.22 3.36 -1.37
CA PHE A 73 0.25 2.28 -1.46
C PHE A 73 0.77 1.12 -2.32
N VAL A 74 1.32 1.41 -3.51
CA VAL A 74 1.88 0.37 -4.40
C VAL A 74 3.08 -0.32 -3.75
N ASN A 75 3.96 0.44 -3.09
CA ASN A 75 5.11 -0.14 -2.38
C ASN A 75 4.65 -1.09 -1.27
N GLY A 76 3.65 -0.68 -0.47
CA GLY A 76 3.06 -1.53 0.55
C GLY A 76 2.48 -2.83 -0.03
N MET A 77 1.78 -2.75 -1.15
CA MET A 77 1.25 -3.93 -1.86
C MET A 77 2.36 -4.85 -2.38
N THR A 78 3.39 -4.28 -2.99
CA THR A 78 4.52 -5.05 -3.55
C THR A 78 5.29 -5.75 -2.44
N GLN A 79 5.63 -5.03 -1.38
CA GLN A 79 6.34 -5.60 -0.24
C GLN A 79 5.55 -6.72 0.42
N LEU A 80 4.24 -6.52 0.61
CA LEU A 80 3.37 -7.51 1.22
C LEU A 80 3.37 -8.83 0.44
N THR A 81 3.39 -8.79 -0.88
CA THR A 81 3.43 -10.00 -1.71
C THR A 81 4.83 -10.62 -1.77
N GLU A 82 5.89 -9.81 -1.87
CA GLU A 82 7.27 -10.29 -1.91
C GLU A 82 7.71 -10.94 -0.59
N GLN A 83 7.29 -10.40 0.55
CA GLN A 83 7.64 -10.93 1.87
C GLN A 83 6.78 -12.15 2.29
N SER A 84 5.72 -12.46 1.56
CA SER A 84 4.86 -13.61 1.88
C SER A 84 5.46 -14.94 1.39
N GLY A 85 6.22 -14.92 0.31
CA GLY A 85 6.78 -16.13 -0.29
C GLY A 85 8.10 -16.55 0.36
N GLN A 86 8.17 -17.76 0.92
CA GLN A 86 9.41 -18.35 1.41
C GLN A 86 10.18 -19.03 0.27
N PRO A 87 11.46 -18.66 0.00
CA PRO A 87 12.20 -19.17 -1.18
C PRO A 87 12.34 -20.70 -1.24
N GLY A 88 12.32 -21.37 -0.11
CA GLY A 88 12.42 -22.83 -0.04
C GLY A 88 11.08 -23.55 -0.02
N ASN A 89 9.95 -22.87 -0.21
CA ASN A 89 8.62 -23.47 -0.19
C ASN A 89 8.08 -23.74 -1.60
N VAL A 90 7.32 -24.84 -1.72
CA VAL A 90 6.51 -25.17 -2.89
C VAL A 90 5.06 -25.21 -2.47
N ILE A 91 4.22 -24.44 -3.14
CA ILE A 91 2.76 -24.49 -2.98
C ILE A 91 2.16 -25.39 -4.06
N VAL A 92 1.27 -26.26 -3.65
CA VAL A 92 0.54 -27.20 -4.50
C VAL A 92 -0.95 -26.85 -4.43
N LEU A 93 -1.55 -26.64 -5.58
CA LEU A 93 -2.97 -26.33 -5.79
C LEU A 93 -3.59 -27.39 -6.71
N SER A 94 -4.92 -27.43 -6.79
CA SER A 94 -5.59 -28.22 -7.83
C SER A 94 -5.29 -27.62 -9.20
N ASP A 95 -5.27 -28.46 -10.22
CA ASP A 95 -4.98 -28.05 -11.59
C ASP A 95 -5.99 -27.00 -12.08
N GLY A 96 -5.49 -25.97 -12.76
CA GLY A 96 -6.29 -24.83 -13.21
C GLY A 96 -6.67 -23.81 -12.14
N ALA A 97 -6.37 -24.06 -10.86
CA ALA A 97 -6.64 -23.08 -9.79
C ALA A 97 -5.61 -21.94 -9.85
N THR A 98 -6.08 -20.71 -9.96
CA THR A 98 -5.23 -19.50 -9.95
C THR A 98 -4.97 -18.99 -8.53
N ASP A 99 -5.75 -19.41 -7.55
CA ASP A 99 -5.70 -18.99 -6.14
C ASP A 99 -6.07 -20.15 -5.21
N GLU A 100 -5.61 -20.09 -3.96
CA GLU A 100 -5.97 -21.03 -2.90
C GLU A 100 -7.48 -21.10 -2.65
N LEU A 101 -8.21 -20.00 -2.81
CA LEU A 101 -9.66 -19.93 -2.53
C LEU A 101 -10.48 -20.87 -3.42
N ILE A 102 -10.11 -20.98 -4.70
CA ILE A 102 -10.81 -21.78 -5.70
C ILE A 102 -10.24 -23.19 -5.85
N SER A 103 -9.11 -23.48 -5.22
CA SER A 103 -8.47 -24.77 -5.24
C SER A 103 -9.17 -25.77 -4.32
N ASN A 104 -9.28 -27.03 -4.75
CA ASN A 104 -9.84 -28.13 -3.97
C ASN A 104 -9.01 -29.39 -4.22
N ILE A 105 -8.32 -29.84 -3.19
CA ILE A 105 -7.46 -31.03 -3.19
C ILE A 105 -8.09 -32.06 -2.26
N GLY A 106 -8.35 -33.23 -2.76
CA GLY A 106 -8.91 -34.35 -1.94
C GLY A 106 -7.90 -34.82 -0.89
N TYR A 107 -8.43 -35.38 0.19
CA TYR A 107 -7.59 -35.90 1.29
C TYR A 107 -6.62 -36.99 0.82
N SER A 108 -7.09 -37.93 -0.07
CA SER A 108 -6.24 -38.96 -0.67
C SER A 108 -5.05 -38.41 -1.43
N ASP A 109 -5.29 -37.37 -2.25
CA ASP A 109 -4.29 -36.78 -3.11
C ASP A 109 -3.26 -36.01 -2.30
N SER A 110 -3.68 -35.40 -1.20
CA SER A 110 -2.83 -34.64 -0.30
C SER A 110 -1.80 -35.49 0.44
N SER A 111 -2.11 -36.75 0.72
CA SER A 111 -1.24 -37.64 1.48
C SER A 111 0.05 -37.96 0.74
N ASP A 112 -0.06 -38.36 -0.52
CA ASP A 112 1.09 -38.69 -1.35
C ASP A 112 2.01 -37.52 -1.65
N VAL A 113 1.43 -36.32 -1.73
CA VAL A 113 2.16 -35.08 -2.03
C VAL A 113 3.15 -34.74 -0.90
N ALA A 114 2.76 -34.94 0.34
CA ALA A 114 3.63 -34.62 1.48
C ALA A 114 4.91 -35.46 1.53
N PHE A 115 4.90 -36.67 0.94
CA PHE A 115 6.03 -37.60 0.96
C PHE A 115 6.90 -37.54 -0.32
N GLN A 116 6.73 -36.52 -1.17
CA GLN A 116 7.55 -36.37 -2.37
C GLN A 116 9.04 -36.22 -2.05
N LYS A 117 9.89 -36.75 -2.94
CA LYS A 117 11.34 -36.66 -2.81
C LYS A 117 11.78 -35.20 -2.89
N GLY A 118 12.53 -34.75 -1.90
CA GLY A 118 13.00 -33.35 -1.79
C GLY A 118 12.28 -32.54 -0.71
N VAL A 119 11.20 -33.04 -0.14
CA VAL A 119 10.57 -32.44 1.03
C VAL A 119 11.42 -32.71 2.27
N LEU A 120 11.72 -31.64 3.01
CA LEU A 120 12.47 -31.76 4.27
C LEU A 120 11.62 -32.49 5.33
N ARG A 121 12.32 -33.07 6.31
CA ARG A 121 11.69 -33.74 7.47
C ARG A 121 12.11 -33.06 8.76
N ASP A 122 11.22 -33.12 9.75
CA ASP A 122 11.52 -32.63 11.09
C ASP A 122 12.36 -33.66 11.88
N GLU A 123 12.73 -33.32 13.13
CA GLU A 123 13.50 -34.16 14.01
C GLU A 123 12.81 -35.51 14.34
N ARG A 124 11.51 -35.62 14.09
CA ARG A 124 10.71 -36.82 14.29
C ARG A 124 10.42 -37.56 12.98
N ASP A 125 11.21 -37.30 11.93
CA ASP A 125 11.08 -37.88 10.58
C ASP A 125 9.72 -37.59 9.89
N ARG A 126 8.96 -36.59 10.34
CA ARG A 126 7.71 -36.16 9.70
C ARG A 126 8.02 -35.17 8.58
N PRO A 127 7.36 -35.27 7.41
CA PRO A 127 7.59 -34.33 6.31
C PRO A 127 7.17 -32.91 6.74
N LEU A 128 7.97 -31.92 6.42
CA LEU A 128 7.64 -30.51 6.58
C LEU A 128 6.64 -30.11 5.49
N ALA A 129 5.40 -30.50 5.69
CA ALA A 129 4.28 -30.24 4.79
C ALA A 129 3.10 -29.70 5.58
N SER A 130 2.55 -28.59 5.16
CA SER A 130 1.34 -27.96 5.72
C SER A 130 0.17 -28.18 4.78
N ARG A 131 -0.89 -28.83 5.26
CA ARG A 131 -2.16 -28.98 4.55
C ARG A 131 -3.13 -27.94 5.07
N GLU A 132 -3.71 -27.16 4.19
CA GLU A 132 -4.36 -25.91 4.54
C GLU A 132 -5.71 -25.77 3.85
N VAL A 133 -6.65 -25.13 4.55
CA VAL A 133 -7.96 -24.75 4.02
C VAL A 133 -8.08 -23.24 4.11
N TYR A 134 -7.95 -22.56 3.00
CA TYR A 134 -8.07 -21.12 2.93
C TYR A 134 -9.51 -20.70 2.65
N LEU A 135 -10.04 -19.81 3.47
CA LEU A 135 -11.43 -19.37 3.45
C LEU A 135 -11.52 -17.86 3.59
N VAL A 136 -12.52 -17.26 2.95
CA VAL A 136 -12.87 -15.86 3.13
C VAL A 136 -14.27 -15.78 3.72
N VAL A 137 -14.37 -15.22 4.93
CA VAL A 137 -15.61 -15.09 5.68
C VAL A 137 -16.11 -13.67 5.60
N ASN A 138 -17.35 -13.48 5.15
CA ASN A 138 -18.00 -12.17 5.12
C ASN A 138 -18.66 -11.91 6.48
N GLN A 139 -18.07 -11.01 7.26
CA GLN A 139 -18.50 -10.67 8.62
C GLN A 139 -19.15 -9.29 8.68
N PRO A 140 -20.33 -9.14 9.28
CA PRO A 140 -20.88 -7.83 9.61
C PRO A 140 -19.99 -7.14 10.65
N ILE A 141 -19.70 -5.86 10.48
CA ILE A 141 -19.00 -5.04 11.47
C ILE A 141 -20.01 -4.65 12.54
N THR A 142 -19.91 -5.28 13.69
CA THR A 142 -20.71 -4.91 14.87
C THR A 142 -19.95 -3.80 15.59
N ALA A 143 -20.25 -2.54 15.28
CA ALA A 143 -19.73 -1.44 16.05
C ALA A 143 -20.29 -1.56 17.47
N SER A 144 -19.43 -1.70 18.47
CA SER A 144 -19.85 -1.52 19.87
C SER A 144 -20.51 -0.15 19.99
N PRO A 145 -21.67 -0.02 20.69
CA PRO A 145 -22.26 1.28 20.90
C PRO A 145 -21.20 2.17 21.56
N PRO A 146 -21.01 3.41 21.11
CA PRO A 146 -20.09 4.33 21.73
C PRO A 146 -20.47 4.42 23.20
N THR A 147 -19.54 4.14 24.10
CA THR A 147 -19.68 4.38 25.53
C THR A 147 -20.10 5.84 25.67
N ALA A 148 -21.33 6.05 26.10
CA ALA A 148 -21.92 7.36 26.23
C ALA A 148 -21.15 8.16 27.29
N SER A 149 -20.09 8.84 26.85
CA SER A 149 -19.60 10.02 27.54
C SER A 149 -20.64 11.11 27.30
N GLN A 150 -21.54 11.25 28.25
CA GLN A 150 -22.56 12.29 28.27
C GLN A 150 -21.85 13.64 28.43
N THR A 151 -21.47 14.26 27.34
CA THR A 151 -21.30 15.71 27.32
C THR A 151 -22.65 16.28 26.90
N LYS A 152 -23.44 16.68 27.87
CA LYS A 152 -24.62 17.54 27.69
C LYS A 152 -24.11 18.87 27.14
N THR A 153 -24.07 19.02 25.83
CA THR A 153 -23.97 20.33 25.20
C THR A 153 -25.38 20.74 24.83
N THR A 154 -25.89 21.71 25.56
CA THR A 154 -27.17 22.37 25.31
C THR A 154 -27.09 23.08 23.96
N ALA A 155 -27.79 22.56 22.97
CA ALA A 155 -27.89 23.18 21.65
C ALA A 155 -28.67 24.49 21.76
N THR A 156 -28.02 25.61 21.49
CA THR A 156 -28.59 26.96 21.64
C THR A 156 -29.03 27.63 20.34
N ASN A 157 -28.92 26.95 19.19
CA ASN A 157 -29.28 27.55 17.89
C ASN A 157 -30.07 26.58 16.99
N ALA A 158 -31.22 27.05 16.52
CA ALA A 158 -32.10 26.30 15.60
C ALA A 158 -31.42 25.87 14.29
N ALA A 159 -30.39 26.58 13.84
CA ALA A 159 -29.59 26.25 12.68
C ALA A 159 -28.70 24.99 12.88
N GLU A 160 -28.12 24.82 14.07
CA GLU A 160 -27.35 23.63 14.41
C GLU A 160 -28.24 22.39 14.55
N ALA A 161 -29.45 22.56 15.12
CA ALA A 161 -30.43 21.48 15.19
C ALA A 161 -30.93 21.05 13.80
N ALA A 162 -31.09 21.98 12.88
CA ALA A 162 -31.44 21.70 11.48
C ALA A 162 -30.29 21.02 10.72
N ALA A 163 -29.04 21.46 10.92
CA ALA A 163 -27.85 20.84 10.33
C ALA A 163 -27.61 19.42 10.87
N GLU A 164 -27.85 19.20 12.16
CA GLU A 164 -27.74 17.87 12.77
C GLU A 164 -28.87 16.94 12.30
N LYS A 165 -30.08 17.44 12.08
CA LYS A 165 -31.20 16.69 11.52
C LYS A 165 -30.94 16.32 10.06
N ALA A 166 -30.37 17.23 9.26
CA ALA A 166 -29.96 16.97 7.89
C ALA A 166 -28.80 15.95 7.84
N ARG A 167 -27.85 16.03 8.75
CA ARG A 167 -26.73 15.09 8.85
C ARG A 167 -27.20 13.70 9.28
N LYS A 168 -28.15 13.60 10.20
CA LYS A 168 -28.81 12.35 10.60
C LYS A 168 -29.66 11.77 9.47
N ALA A 169 -30.37 12.61 8.72
CA ALA A 169 -31.14 12.18 7.54
C ALA A 169 -30.23 11.69 6.41
N MET A 170 -29.09 12.36 6.13
CA MET A 170 -28.09 11.90 5.17
C MET A 170 -27.40 10.60 5.64
N ALA A 171 -27.14 10.46 6.92
CA ALA A 171 -26.62 9.21 7.47
C ALA A 171 -27.62 8.05 7.37
N GLN A 172 -28.93 8.32 7.47
CA GLN A 172 -29.99 7.33 7.28
C GLN A 172 -30.25 6.97 5.82
N VAL A 173 -30.07 7.88 4.87
CA VAL A 173 -30.17 7.59 3.42
C VAL A 173 -28.97 6.76 2.93
N GLY A 174 -27.81 6.87 3.60
CA GLY A 174 -26.65 6.00 3.35
C GLY A 174 -26.71 4.64 4.06
N SER A 175 -27.67 4.42 4.96
CA SER A 175 -27.83 3.21 5.76
C SER A 175 -29.13 2.45 5.44
N SER A 176 -29.41 2.22 4.16
CA SER A 176 -30.40 1.21 3.80
C SER A 176 -29.83 -0.18 4.13
N GLY A 177 -30.07 -0.65 5.35
CA GLY A 177 -30.17 -2.08 5.73
C GLY A 177 -28.97 -3.00 5.66
N ALA A 178 -27.85 -2.63 5.05
CA ALA A 178 -26.64 -3.43 5.00
C ALA A 178 -25.58 -2.83 5.92
N GLY A 179 -25.49 -3.30 7.17
CA GLY A 179 -24.37 -2.96 8.05
C GLY A 179 -23.06 -3.14 7.30
N LYS A 180 -22.08 -2.26 7.54
CA LYS A 180 -20.73 -2.38 6.95
C LYS A 180 -20.25 -3.81 7.15
N ARG A 181 -19.87 -4.48 6.08
CA ARG A 181 -19.32 -5.83 6.08
C ARG A 181 -17.85 -5.78 5.75
N ARG A 182 -17.09 -6.68 6.32
CA ARG A 182 -15.70 -6.91 5.95
C ARG A 182 -15.46 -8.36 5.63
N PHE A 183 -14.46 -8.61 4.84
CA PHE A 183 -14.02 -9.94 4.52
C PHE A 183 -12.82 -10.28 5.41
N VAL A 184 -12.94 -11.38 6.13
CA VAL A 184 -11.90 -11.88 7.04
C VAL A 184 -11.36 -13.19 6.46
N GLN A 185 -10.05 -13.30 6.40
CA GLN A 185 -9.38 -14.49 5.90
C GLN A 185 -9.15 -15.46 7.04
N VAL A 186 -9.55 -16.70 6.85
CA VAL A 186 -9.35 -17.78 7.82
C VAL A 186 -8.56 -18.89 7.14
N ARG A 187 -7.43 -19.25 7.71
CA ARG A 187 -6.61 -20.38 7.29
C ARG A 187 -6.76 -21.50 8.30
N GLY A 188 -7.48 -22.54 7.91
CA GLY A 188 -7.60 -23.78 8.66
C GLY A 188 -6.37 -24.65 8.42
N LEU A 189 -5.68 -25.04 9.49
CA LEU A 189 -4.45 -25.82 9.46
C LEU A 189 -4.72 -27.22 10.01
N GLU A 190 -4.23 -28.26 9.33
CA GLU A 190 -4.31 -29.63 9.86
C GLU A 190 -3.44 -29.76 11.11
N ASP A 191 -2.18 -29.34 11.04
CA ASP A 191 -1.24 -29.25 12.17
C ASP A 191 -0.70 -27.82 12.25
N PRO A 192 -1.20 -26.97 13.19
CA PRO A 192 -0.76 -25.59 13.32
C PRO A 192 0.74 -25.44 13.65
N THR A 193 1.31 -26.41 14.36
CA THR A 193 2.75 -26.37 14.73
C THR A 193 3.63 -26.71 13.53
N MET A 194 3.20 -27.62 12.69
CA MET A 194 3.85 -27.94 11.43
C MET A 194 3.76 -26.77 10.45
N ALA A 195 2.59 -26.18 10.30
CA ALA A 195 2.40 -24.99 9.46
C ALA A 195 3.31 -23.84 9.88
N ALA A 196 3.44 -23.59 11.19
CA ALA A 196 4.36 -22.58 11.71
C ALA A 196 5.82 -22.81 11.30
N LYS A 197 6.27 -24.06 11.28
CA LYS A 197 7.62 -24.44 10.84
C LYS A 197 7.78 -24.26 9.33
N VAL A 198 6.78 -24.68 8.53
CA VAL A 198 6.79 -24.58 7.07
C VAL A 198 6.84 -23.12 6.62
N HIS A 199 5.98 -22.27 7.19
CA HIS A 199 5.93 -20.84 6.87
C HIS A 199 6.96 -19.99 7.63
N ALA A 200 7.79 -20.61 8.49
CA ALA A 200 8.77 -19.92 9.34
C ALA A 200 8.15 -18.80 10.21
N MET A 201 6.91 -19.03 10.70
CA MET A 201 6.19 -18.04 11.49
C MET A 201 6.57 -18.10 12.96
N GLN A 202 6.63 -16.92 13.59
CA GLN A 202 6.89 -16.75 15.01
C GLN A 202 5.75 -15.99 15.69
N LEU A 203 5.54 -16.27 16.98
CA LEU A 203 4.57 -15.55 17.79
C LEU A 203 5.25 -14.41 18.55
N PHE A 204 4.46 -13.39 18.90
CA PHE A 204 4.86 -12.43 19.90
C PHE A 204 4.98 -13.08 21.29
N PRO A 205 5.80 -12.53 22.19
CA PRO A 205 5.95 -13.06 23.55
C PRO A 205 4.60 -13.16 24.26
N GLY A 206 4.40 -14.25 25.00
CA GLY A 206 3.14 -14.54 25.70
C GLY A 206 2.07 -15.25 24.86
N GLY A 207 2.27 -15.36 23.54
CA GLY A 207 1.42 -16.17 22.67
C GLY A 207 1.76 -17.67 22.70
N ARG A 208 0.79 -18.50 22.38
CA ARG A 208 0.94 -19.93 22.15
C ARG A 208 0.24 -20.36 20.87
N TRP A 209 0.76 -21.38 20.24
CA TRP A 209 0.09 -22.01 19.11
C TRP A 209 -1.22 -22.67 19.53
N ILE A 210 -2.09 -22.91 18.56
CA ILE A 210 -3.38 -23.58 18.73
C ILE A 210 -3.16 -24.99 19.28
N SER A 211 -3.94 -25.37 20.28
CA SER A 211 -3.88 -26.72 20.85
C SER A 211 -4.36 -27.80 19.87
N ASP A 212 -4.07 -29.06 20.16
CA ASP A 212 -4.51 -30.18 19.33
C ASP A 212 -6.03 -30.25 19.18
N SER A 213 -6.77 -29.89 20.22
CA SER A 213 -8.25 -29.82 20.18
C SER A 213 -8.74 -28.59 19.41
N GLY A 214 -7.96 -27.49 19.34
CA GLY A 214 -8.35 -26.24 18.72
C GLY A 214 -9.47 -25.49 19.45
N VAL A 215 -9.88 -25.94 20.63
CA VAL A 215 -10.98 -25.38 21.41
C VAL A 215 -10.60 -25.16 22.86
N ARG A 216 -11.20 -24.16 23.48
CA ARG A 216 -11.07 -23.88 24.91
C ARG A 216 -12.44 -23.73 25.53
N ARG A 217 -12.66 -24.39 26.66
CA ARG A 217 -13.82 -24.15 27.49
C ARG A 217 -13.62 -22.90 28.32
N LEU A 218 -14.59 -22.03 28.29
CA LEU A 218 -14.57 -20.75 28.99
C LEU A 218 -15.80 -20.64 29.88
N ARG A 219 -15.56 -20.32 31.14
CA ARG A 219 -16.64 -19.99 32.06
C ARG A 219 -16.84 -18.46 31.99
N LEU A 220 -17.93 -18.04 31.33
CA LEU A 220 -18.25 -16.63 31.23
C LEU A 220 -18.87 -16.15 32.55
N PRO A 221 -18.52 -14.92 33.02
CA PRO A 221 -19.17 -14.34 34.18
C PRO A 221 -20.66 -14.23 33.94
N GLY A 222 -21.47 -14.85 34.80
CA GLY A 222 -22.93 -14.80 34.71
C GLY A 222 -23.59 -15.95 33.94
N SER A 223 -22.85 -16.93 33.45
CA SER A 223 -23.39 -18.17 32.87
C SER A 223 -22.92 -19.38 33.66
N ASP A 224 -23.86 -20.27 34.00
CA ASP A 224 -23.56 -21.55 34.66
C ASP A 224 -23.09 -22.62 33.68
N GLN A 225 -23.07 -22.32 32.37
CA GLN A 225 -22.65 -23.24 31.33
C GLN A 225 -21.28 -22.85 30.77
N ASP A 226 -20.41 -23.82 30.62
CA ASP A 226 -19.13 -23.65 29.92
C ASP A 226 -19.39 -23.40 28.42
N GLU A 227 -19.03 -22.23 27.94
CA GLU A 227 -19.01 -21.92 26.50
C GLU A 227 -17.72 -22.43 25.87
N VAL A 228 -17.85 -23.02 24.67
CA VAL A 228 -16.71 -23.48 23.88
C VAL A 228 -16.30 -22.38 22.89
N ALA A 229 -15.08 -21.84 23.04
CA ALA A 229 -14.50 -20.93 22.10
C ALA A 229 -13.45 -21.62 21.22
N PHE A 230 -13.39 -21.25 19.97
CA PHE A 230 -12.36 -21.72 19.03
C PHE A 230 -11.05 -20.96 19.27
N GLU A 231 -9.96 -21.69 19.35
CA GLU A 231 -8.64 -21.10 19.46
C GLU A 231 -8.19 -20.53 18.11
N ALA A 232 -7.67 -19.32 18.14
CA ALA A 232 -7.16 -18.62 16.96
C ALA A 232 -5.82 -17.96 17.24
N VAL A 233 -4.93 -18.03 16.25
CA VAL A 233 -3.73 -17.20 16.15
C VAL A 233 -3.99 -16.15 15.08
N LEU A 234 -3.78 -14.88 15.43
CA LEU A 234 -4.07 -13.76 14.56
C LEU A 234 -2.80 -13.18 13.95
N GLY A 235 -2.88 -12.75 12.69
CA GLY A 235 -1.89 -11.84 12.14
C GLY A 235 -2.01 -10.44 12.76
N GLU A 236 -0.93 -9.65 12.74
CA GLU A 236 -0.90 -8.30 13.34
C GLU A 236 -1.98 -7.38 12.75
N GLY A 237 -2.13 -7.39 11.43
CA GLY A 237 -3.10 -6.53 10.74
C GLY A 237 -4.54 -6.84 11.11
N VAL A 238 -4.92 -8.12 11.11
CA VAL A 238 -6.28 -8.51 11.49
C VAL A 238 -6.54 -8.33 12.98
N ALA A 239 -5.52 -8.51 13.83
CA ALA A 239 -5.63 -8.23 15.27
C ALA A 239 -5.92 -6.73 15.53
N GLY A 240 -5.28 -5.83 14.79
CA GLY A 240 -5.56 -4.39 14.81
C GLY A 240 -6.97 -4.06 14.31
N GLU A 241 -7.38 -4.62 13.17
CA GLU A 241 -8.71 -4.37 12.61
C GLU A 241 -9.85 -4.87 13.51
N LEU A 242 -9.70 -6.04 14.11
CA LEU A 242 -10.67 -6.57 15.08
C LEU A 242 -10.65 -5.80 16.41
N GLY A 243 -9.49 -5.27 16.78
CA GLY A 243 -9.33 -4.43 17.98
C GLY A 243 -10.12 -3.12 17.88
N LYS A 244 -10.08 -2.46 16.72
CA LYS A 244 -10.80 -1.21 16.45
C LYS A 244 -12.31 -1.33 16.72
N ASP A 245 -12.93 -2.47 16.41
CA ASP A 245 -14.35 -2.71 16.69
C ASP A 245 -14.68 -2.69 18.17
N ARG A 246 -13.70 -2.92 19.03
CA ARG A 246 -13.82 -2.96 20.49
C ARG A 246 -13.19 -1.74 21.17
N GLY A 247 -12.81 -0.73 20.40
CA GLY A 247 -12.16 0.48 20.91
C GLY A 247 -10.74 0.23 21.45
N LYS A 248 -10.10 -0.88 21.05
CA LYS A 248 -8.71 -1.22 21.37
C LYS A 248 -7.84 -0.94 20.17
N GLU A 249 -6.56 -0.64 20.37
CA GLU A 249 -5.59 -0.51 19.30
C GLU A 249 -5.42 -1.85 18.54
N GLN A 250 -5.36 -2.95 19.29
CA GLN A 250 -5.35 -4.32 18.76
C GLN A 250 -5.92 -5.31 19.78
N LEU A 251 -6.40 -6.47 19.32
CA LEU A 251 -6.73 -7.59 20.19
C LEU A 251 -5.45 -8.16 20.81
N GLN A 252 -5.57 -8.61 22.07
CA GLN A 252 -4.47 -9.23 22.82
C GLN A 252 -4.74 -10.72 23.06
N VAL A 253 -3.70 -11.45 23.45
CA VAL A 253 -3.82 -12.86 23.84
C VAL A 253 -4.81 -12.98 25.01
N GLY A 254 -5.80 -13.86 24.88
CA GLY A 254 -6.89 -14.05 25.82
C GLY A 254 -8.16 -13.27 25.48
N ASP A 255 -8.12 -12.31 24.57
CA ASP A 255 -9.33 -11.60 24.13
C ASP A 255 -10.26 -12.54 23.34
N LEU A 256 -11.56 -12.33 23.54
CA LEU A 256 -12.60 -13.02 22.80
C LEU A 256 -13.05 -12.16 21.61
N PHE A 257 -13.41 -12.77 20.51
CA PHE A 257 -14.03 -12.11 19.37
C PHE A 257 -15.06 -13.05 18.70
N ASP A 258 -15.97 -12.47 17.94
CA ASP A 258 -17.00 -13.23 17.24
C ASP A 258 -16.62 -13.30 15.76
N LEU A 259 -16.71 -14.49 15.17
CA LEU A 259 -16.53 -14.73 13.74
C LEU A 259 -17.51 -15.79 13.28
N GLY A 260 -18.46 -15.41 12.42
CA GLY A 260 -19.61 -16.25 12.09
C GLY A 260 -20.46 -16.52 13.34
N PRO A 261 -21.02 -17.74 13.49
CA PRO A 261 -21.89 -18.09 14.62
C PRO A 261 -21.12 -18.52 15.88
N ARG A 262 -19.81 -18.42 15.91
CA ARG A 262 -18.96 -18.95 16.98
C ARG A 262 -18.15 -17.87 17.68
N LYS A 263 -17.88 -18.13 18.97
CA LYS A 263 -16.92 -17.34 19.76
C LYS A 263 -15.51 -17.88 19.56
N TRP A 264 -14.57 -16.97 19.49
CA TRP A 264 -13.16 -17.24 19.26
C TRP A 264 -12.33 -16.61 20.37
N ILE A 265 -11.22 -17.27 20.72
CA ILE A 265 -10.25 -16.77 21.69
C ILE A 265 -8.88 -16.62 21.04
N VAL A 266 -8.27 -15.48 21.21
CA VAL A 266 -6.92 -15.21 20.72
C VAL A 266 -5.92 -15.97 21.59
N THR A 267 -5.18 -16.92 21.02
CA THR A 267 -4.13 -17.67 21.72
C THR A 267 -2.75 -17.13 21.44
N GLY A 268 -2.57 -16.43 20.34
CA GLY A 268 -1.31 -15.82 19.94
C GLY A 268 -1.50 -14.81 18.83
N ILE A 269 -0.50 -13.95 18.66
CA ILE A 269 -0.41 -13.01 17.53
C ILE A 269 0.89 -13.32 16.79
N MET A 270 0.83 -13.51 15.46
CA MET A 270 1.98 -13.81 14.62
C MET A 270 2.76 -12.56 14.29
N ARG A 271 4.08 -12.64 14.28
CA ARG A 271 4.97 -11.65 13.68
C ARG A 271 4.90 -11.76 12.18
N SER A 272 4.01 -11.02 11.58
CA SER A 272 3.61 -11.18 10.17
C SER A 272 3.54 -9.84 9.43
N SER A 273 4.05 -8.77 10.05
CA SER A 273 4.11 -7.44 9.42
C SER A 273 4.80 -7.51 8.06
N GLY A 274 4.18 -6.90 7.06
CA GLY A 274 4.69 -6.90 5.69
C GLY A 274 4.42 -8.17 4.90
N SER A 275 3.64 -9.13 5.42
CA SER A 275 3.21 -10.32 4.68
C SER A 275 1.68 -10.46 4.64
N THR A 276 1.17 -11.25 3.70
CA THR A 276 -0.28 -11.53 3.60
C THR A 276 -0.82 -12.24 4.83
N PHE A 277 0.03 -12.99 5.54
CA PHE A 277 -0.32 -13.66 6.79
C PHE A 277 -0.71 -12.69 7.91
N GLY A 278 -0.28 -11.42 7.82
CA GLY A 278 -0.73 -10.36 8.73
C GLY A 278 -2.23 -10.11 8.73
N SER A 279 -2.91 -10.50 7.66
CA SER A 279 -4.36 -10.34 7.49
C SER A 279 -5.16 -11.62 7.75
N GLU A 280 -4.49 -12.70 8.16
CA GLU A 280 -5.11 -14.03 8.31
C GLU A 280 -5.39 -14.38 9.77
N ILE A 281 -6.46 -15.14 9.98
CA ILE A 281 -6.78 -15.84 11.21
C ILE A 281 -6.41 -17.30 11.00
N TRP A 282 -5.49 -17.84 11.78
CA TRP A 282 -5.13 -19.24 11.75
C TRP A 282 -5.92 -20.01 12.78
N ALA A 283 -6.49 -21.16 12.36
CA ALA A 283 -7.33 -22.01 13.19
C ALA A 283 -7.12 -23.49 12.85
N LYS A 284 -7.71 -24.39 13.61
CA LYS A 284 -7.70 -25.83 13.32
C LYS A 284 -8.62 -26.15 12.14
N ALA A 285 -8.10 -26.77 11.08
CA ALA A 285 -8.87 -27.13 9.88
C ALA A 285 -10.11 -27.98 10.20
N ALA A 286 -9.96 -28.94 11.10
CA ALA A 286 -11.07 -29.83 11.52
C ALA A 286 -12.28 -29.08 12.10
N LEU A 287 -12.10 -27.88 12.63
CA LEU A 287 -13.15 -27.04 13.19
C LEU A 287 -13.77 -26.10 12.17
N VAL A 288 -12.93 -25.58 11.26
CA VAL A 288 -13.31 -24.51 10.33
C VAL A 288 -13.86 -25.07 9.02
N ALA A 289 -13.18 -26.05 8.43
CA ALA A 289 -13.54 -26.60 7.12
C ALA A 289 -14.99 -27.11 7.01
N PRO A 290 -15.54 -27.84 8.00
CA PRO A 290 -16.92 -28.30 7.94
C PRO A 290 -17.97 -27.20 7.90
N GLN A 291 -17.69 -26.05 8.56
CA GLN A 291 -18.62 -24.92 8.61
C GLN A 291 -18.80 -24.22 7.25
N PHE A 292 -17.85 -24.44 6.33
CA PHE A 292 -17.83 -23.82 5.02
C PHE A 292 -17.91 -24.85 3.87
N GLY A 293 -18.37 -26.06 4.17
CA GLY A 293 -18.57 -27.13 3.17
C GLY A 293 -17.27 -27.68 2.57
N LYS A 294 -16.14 -27.49 3.23
CA LYS A 294 -14.80 -27.97 2.81
C LYS A 294 -14.36 -29.23 3.63
N SER A 295 -15.29 -30.01 4.12
CA SER A 295 -14.96 -31.27 4.84
C SER A 295 -14.13 -32.19 3.95
N ASN A 296 -13.00 -32.68 4.45
CA ASN A 296 -12.06 -33.57 3.74
C ASN A 296 -11.44 -33.01 2.45
N LEU A 297 -11.42 -31.68 2.34
CA LEU A 297 -10.77 -30.96 1.25
C LEU A 297 -9.71 -30.02 1.81
N PHE A 298 -8.61 -29.89 1.09
CA PHE A 298 -7.62 -28.85 1.30
C PHE A 298 -7.63 -27.90 0.12
N THR A 299 -7.28 -26.64 0.35
CA THR A 299 -7.17 -25.65 -0.72
C THR A 299 -5.72 -25.51 -1.20
N SER A 300 -4.77 -25.77 -0.32
CA SER A 300 -3.35 -25.74 -0.63
C SER A 300 -2.57 -26.74 0.23
N ILE A 301 -1.44 -27.16 -0.31
CA ILE A 301 -0.43 -27.92 0.43
C ILE A 301 0.88 -27.18 0.23
N VAL A 302 1.51 -26.78 1.34
CA VAL A 302 2.81 -26.11 1.29
C VAL A 302 3.89 -27.06 1.78
N LEU A 303 4.90 -27.27 0.93
CA LEU A 303 6.01 -28.18 1.17
C LEU A 303 7.29 -27.41 1.38
N ARG A 304 8.04 -27.72 2.42
CA ARG A 304 9.33 -27.11 2.70
C ARG A 304 10.47 -27.94 2.09
N THR A 305 11.35 -27.29 1.33
CA THR A 305 12.58 -27.87 0.78
C THR A 305 13.81 -27.20 1.39
N ALA A 306 15.00 -27.68 1.05
CA ALA A 306 16.27 -27.18 1.59
C ALA A 306 16.55 -25.73 1.18
N ASP A 307 16.31 -25.41 -0.10
CA ASP A 307 16.61 -24.10 -0.67
C ASP A 307 15.69 -23.79 -1.88
N ALA A 308 15.85 -22.62 -2.46
CA ALA A 308 15.06 -22.18 -3.61
C ALA A 308 15.26 -23.07 -4.85
N ARG A 309 16.47 -23.61 -5.06
CA ARG A 309 16.75 -24.52 -6.21
C ARG A 309 16.06 -25.86 -6.03
N ALA A 310 16.07 -26.40 -4.83
CA ALA A 310 15.34 -27.62 -4.50
C ALA A 310 13.82 -27.42 -4.66
N ALA A 311 13.29 -26.25 -4.28
CA ALA A 311 11.89 -25.89 -4.50
C ALA A 311 11.53 -25.86 -5.99
N GLU A 312 12.33 -25.22 -6.82
CA GLU A 312 12.11 -25.20 -8.27
C GLU A 312 12.16 -26.62 -8.89
N GLN A 313 13.11 -27.47 -8.46
CA GLN A 313 13.20 -28.84 -8.92
C GLN A 313 11.98 -29.67 -8.51
N LEU A 314 11.55 -29.55 -7.25
CA LEU A 314 10.34 -30.23 -6.75
C LEU A 314 9.11 -29.76 -7.54
N ALA A 315 8.94 -28.46 -7.73
CA ALA A 315 7.81 -27.92 -8.50
C ALA A 315 7.80 -28.44 -9.95
N LYS A 316 8.96 -28.51 -10.62
CA LYS A 316 9.09 -29.08 -11.98
C LYS A 316 8.76 -30.56 -12.01
N ASN A 317 9.24 -31.35 -11.03
CA ASN A 317 8.96 -32.78 -10.94
C ASN A 317 7.46 -33.06 -10.74
N MET A 318 6.79 -32.20 -9.95
CA MET A 318 5.37 -32.34 -9.70
C MET A 318 4.47 -31.95 -10.88
N LYS A 319 4.95 -31.17 -11.85
CA LYS A 319 4.20 -30.91 -13.11
C LYS A 319 3.89 -32.19 -13.88
N ASN A 320 4.69 -33.24 -13.70
CA ASN A 320 4.51 -34.55 -14.33
C ASN A 320 3.82 -35.57 -13.39
N TYR A 321 3.25 -35.12 -12.29
CA TYR A 321 2.61 -35.98 -11.32
C TYR A 321 1.27 -36.48 -11.86
N LYS A 322 1.22 -37.79 -12.24
CA LYS A 322 0.07 -38.37 -12.95
C LYS A 322 -1.05 -38.90 -12.03
N LYS A 323 -0.81 -38.99 -10.72
CA LYS A 323 -1.78 -39.57 -9.78
C LYS A 323 -2.96 -38.66 -9.45
N ALA A 324 -2.76 -37.33 -9.52
CA ALA A 324 -3.77 -36.34 -9.26
C ALA A 324 -3.58 -35.11 -10.16
N SER A 325 -4.68 -34.45 -10.51
CA SER A 325 -4.66 -33.18 -11.25
C SER A 325 -4.23 -32.03 -10.35
N LEU A 326 -2.91 -31.87 -10.18
CA LEU A 326 -2.30 -30.89 -9.31
C LEU A 326 -1.31 -30.02 -10.08
N GLN A 327 -1.24 -28.76 -9.70
CA GLN A 327 -0.18 -27.88 -10.13
C GLN A 327 0.68 -27.46 -8.95
N ALA A 328 1.98 -27.52 -9.13
CA ALA A 328 2.95 -27.10 -8.13
C ALA A 328 3.79 -25.96 -8.68
N MET A 329 4.06 -24.97 -7.85
CA MET A 329 4.95 -23.85 -8.15
C MET A 329 5.68 -23.44 -6.88
N THR A 330 6.78 -22.70 -7.01
CA THR A 330 7.42 -22.12 -5.83
C THR A 330 6.49 -21.10 -5.18
N GLU A 331 6.54 -20.98 -3.87
CA GLU A 331 5.70 -20.00 -3.14
C GLU A 331 6.01 -18.57 -3.59
N THR A 332 7.27 -18.27 -3.90
CA THR A 332 7.68 -16.98 -4.49
C THR A 332 7.07 -16.74 -5.88
N GLU A 333 6.99 -17.78 -6.73
CA GLU A 333 6.31 -17.67 -8.04
C GLU A 333 4.81 -17.42 -7.86
N TYR A 334 4.16 -18.09 -6.89
CA TYR A 334 2.75 -17.91 -6.58
C TYR A 334 2.44 -16.47 -6.17
N PHE A 335 3.17 -15.92 -5.20
CA PHE A 335 3.00 -14.53 -4.77
C PHE A 335 3.38 -13.53 -5.85
N SER A 336 4.38 -13.82 -6.68
CA SER A 336 4.72 -12.98 -7.84
C SER A 336 3.59 -12.93 -8.88
N LYS A 337 2.87 -14.04 -9.09
CA LYS A 337 1.68 -14.06 -9.96
C LYS A 337 0.54 -13.22 -9.38
N LEU A 338 0.32 -13.28 -8.07
CA LEU A 338 -0.63 -12.40 -7.38
C LEU A 338 -0.25 -10.92 -7.54
N ASN A 339 1.03 -10.62 -7.56
CA ASN A 339 1.57 -9.27 -7.78
C ASN A 339 1.33 -8.73 -9.21
N ALA A 340 1.04 -9.59 -10.17
CA ALA A 340 0.78 -9.14 -11.54
C ALA A 340 -0.40 -8.15 -11.63
N THR A 341 -1.40 -8.28 -10.76
CA THR A 341 -2.52 -7.34 -10.65
C THR A 341 -2.07 -5.98 -10.11
N ASN A 342 -1.07 -5.94 -9.21
CA ASN A 342 -0.53 -4.69 -8.67
C ASN A 342 0.15 -3.86 -9.75
N LYS A 343 0.72 -4.50 -10.78
CA LYS A 343 1.30 -3.80 -11.94
C LYS A 343 0.26 -3.00 -12.72
N GLN A 344 -0.99 -3.44 -12.78
CA GLN A 344 -2.07 -2.69 -13.43
C GLN A 344 -2.40 -1.41 -12.64
N PHE A 345 -2.43 -1.49 -11.31
CA PHE A 345 -2.59 -0.31 -10.45
C PHE A 345 -1.43 0.67 -10.62
N LEU A 346 -0.20 0.16 -10.69
CA LEU A 346 0.98 0.99 -10.93
C LEU A 346 0.86 1.75 -12.26
N VAL A 347 0.44 1.08 -13.33
CA VAL A 347 0.23 1.73 -14.64
C VAL A 347 -0.85 2.81 -14.56
N ALA A 348 -1.96 2.55 -13.87
CA ALA A 348 -3.01 3.54 -13.65
C ALA A 348 -2.50 4.75 -12.85
N ILE A 349 -1.70 4.53 -11.81
CA ILE A 349 -1.09 5.60 -11.00
C ILE A 349 -0.12 6.44 -11.85
N ILE A 350 0.73 5.80 -12.65
CA ILE A 350 1.63 6.50 -13.57
C ILE A 350 0.81 7.37 -14.54
N PHE A 351 -0.25 6.82 -15.13
CA PHE A 351 -1.12 7.58 -16.03
C PHE A 351 -1.73 8.80 -15.35
N VAL A 352 -2.32 8.63 -14.18
CA VAL A 352 -2.89 9.74 -13.39
C VAL A 352 -1.82 10.78 -13.05
N THR A 353 -0.63 10.34 -12.60
CA THR A 353 0.49 11.22 -12.29
C THR A 353 0.92 12.04 -13.49
N VAL A 354 1.02 11.43 -14.67
CA VAL A 354 1.37 12.14 -15.92
C VAL A 354 0.32 13.18 -16.27
N VAL A 355 -0.97 12.83 -16.23
CA VAL A 355 -2.07 13.77 -16.51
C VAL A 355 -2.06 14.95 -15.53
N MET A 356 -1.91 14.67 -14.22
CA MET A 356 -1.82 15.70 -13.19
C MET A 356 -0.57 16.58 -13.36
N SER A 357 0.57 15.99 -13.73
CA SER A 357 1.81 16.72 -13.99
C SER A 357 1.65 17.67 -15.17
N ILE A 358 1.00 17.24 -16.25
CA ILE A 358 0.69 18.10 -17.40
C ILE A 358 -0.19 19.28 -16.96
N GLY A 359 -1.26 19.00 -16.19
CA GLY A 359 -2.12 20.06 -15.63
C GLY A 359 -1.34 21.03 -14.75
N GLY A 360 -0.43 20.53 -13.92
CA GLY A 360 0.46 21.33 -13.09
C GLY A 360 1.42 22.20 -13.90
N ILE A 361 2.02 21.67 -14.98
CA ILE A 361 2.87 22.43 -15.91
C ILE A 361 2.10 23.61 -16.51
N PHE A 362 0.88 23.36 -17.01
CA PHE A 362 0.05 24.43 -17.54
C PHE A 362 -0.34 25.48 -16.48
N GLY A 363 -0.63 25.04 -15.24
CA GLY A 363 -0.90 25.93 -14.11
C GLY A 363 0.26 26.86 -13.82
N VAL A 364 1.48 26.31 -13.73
CA VAL A 364 2.73 27.08 -13.53
C VAL A 364 2.97 28.02 -14.70
N MET A 365 2.84 27.52 -15.92
CA MET A 365 3.03 28.30 -17.14
C MET A 365 2.11 29.53 -17.17
N ASN A 366 0.81 29.35 -16.83
CA ASN A 366 -0.15 30.45 -16.80
C ASN A 366 0.21 31.50 -15.72
N THR A 367 0.59 31.05 -14.51
CA THR A 367 0.98 31.96 -13.44
C THR A 367 2.27 32.72 -13.77
N MET A 368 3.23 32.06 -14.44
CA MET A 368 4.49 32.69 -14.88
C MET A 368 4.28 33.69 -16.04
N PHE A 369 3.41 33.40 -17.02
CA PHE A 369 3.04 34.38 -18.06
C PHE A 369 2.41 35.61 -17.45
N ALA A 370 1.47 35.47 -16.50
CA ALA A 370 0.89 36.60 -15.80
C ALA A 370 1.95 37.39 -15.01
N ALA A 371 2.92 36.69 -14.40
CA ALA A 371 4.03 37.31 -13.68
C ALA A 371 4.92 38.16 -14.61
N ILE A 372 5.25 37.62 -15.77
CA ILE A 372 6.08 38.30 -16.77
C ILE A 372 5.34 39.52 -17.34
N ALA A 373 4.07 39.38 -17.70
CA ALA A 373 3.25 40.47 -18.22
C ALA A 373 3.19 41.68 -17.27
N GLN A 374 3.13 41.45 -15.95
CA GLN A 374 3.13 42.52 -14.94
C GLN A 374 4.50 43.19 -14.74
N ARG A 375 5.58 42.54 -15.20
CA ARG A 375 6.98 43.03 -15.03
C ARG A 375 7.62 43.46 -16.35
N THR A 376 6.83 43.71 -17.38
CA THR A 376 7.36 44.04 -18.72
C THR A 376 8.26 45.26 -18.67
N ARG A 377 7.89 46.32 -17.92
CA ARG A 377 8.69 47.52 -17.73
C ARG A 377 10.00 47.23 -16.98
N ASP A 378 9.97 46.41 -15.93
CA ASP A 378 11.17 46.05 -15.17
C ASP A 378 12.18 45.29 -16.05
N ILE A 379 11.67 44.39 -16.91
CA ILE A 379 12.49 43.66 -17.90
C ILE A 379 13.16 44.65 -18.87
N GLY A 380 12.42 45.65 -19.31
CA GLY A 380 12.96 46.72 -20.16
C GLY A 380 14.09 47.51 -19.49
N VAL A 381 13.89 47.93 -18.23
CA VAL A 381 14.91 48.63 -17.43
C VAL A 381 16.14 47.75 -17.21
N LEU A 382 15.99 46.48 -16.87
CA LEU A 382 17.12 45.56 -16.73
C LEU A 382 17.92 45.42 -18.01
N ARG A 383 17.25 45.38 -19.16
CA ARG A 383 17.93 45.34 -20.46
C ARG A 383 18.69 46.65 -20.79
N LEU A 384 18.13 47.80 -20.43
CA LEU A 384 18.81 49.09 -20.56
C LEU A 384 20.05 49.18 -19.65
N MET A 385 20.01 48.55 -18.48
CA MET A 385 21.16 48.44 -17.57
C MET A 385 22.24 47.45 -18.06
N GLY A 386 22.06 46.80 -19.22
CA GLY A 386 23.04 45.92 -19.83
C GLY A 386 22.92 44.43 -19.47
N PHE A 387 21.86 44.01 -18.80
CA PHE A 387 21.66 42.59 -18.55
C PHE A 387 21.39 41.80 -19.84
N ALA A 388 22.12 40.70 -20.03
CA ALA A 388 22.00 39.83 -21.18
C ALA A 388 20.66 39.07 -21.16
N ARG A 389 20.13 38.72 -22.33
CA ARG A 389 18.86 37.98 -22.49
C ARG A 389 18.82 36.69 -21.68
N TRP A 390 19.92 35.93 -21.67
CA TRP A 390 20.02 34.68 -20.95
C TRP A 390 20.00 34.85 -19.43
N GLN A 391 20.49 35.99 -18.90
CA GLN A 391 20.43 36.31 -17.46
C GLN A 391 18.98 36.52 -17.00
N ILE A 392 18.17 37.18 -17.84
CA ILE A 392 16.74 37.38 -17.60
C ILE A 392 16.02 36.04 -17.65
N LEU A 393 16.30 35.20 -18.67
CA LEU A 393 15.75 33.85 -18.79
C LEU A 393 16.07 33.02 -17.56
N SER A 394 17.33 32.95 -17.17
CA SER A 394 17.78 32.20 -15.99
C SER A 394 17.12 32.70 -14.70
N SER A 395 16.89 34.01 -14.59
CA SER A 395 16.21 34.60 -13.43
C SER A 395 14.80 34.07 -13.26
N PHE A 396 13.98 34.07 -14.32
CA PHE A 396 12.60 33.52 -14.27
C PHE A 396 12.58 32.02 -14.14
N PHE A 397 13.52 31.30 -14.76
CA PHE A 397 13.65 29.86 -14.62
C PHE A 397 13.97 29.45 -13.17
N ILE A 398 14.89 30.16 -12.52
CA ILE A 398 15.23 29.95 -11.11
C ILE A 398 14.03 30.27 -10.21
N GLU A 399 13.25 31.31 -10.53
CA GLU A 399 12.04 31.66 -9.78
C GLU A 399 11.00 30.49 -9.82
N SER A 400 10.76 29.90 -11.01
CA SER A 400 9.88 28.75 -11.15
C SER A 400 10.40 27.51 -10.44
N MET A 401 11.70 27.25 -10.53
CA MET A 401 12.35 26.13 -9.85
C MET A 401 12.29 26.27 -8.33
N ALA A 402 12.46 27.48 -7.79
CA ALA A 402 12.35 27.72 -6.35
C ALA A 402 10.93 27.43 -5.84
N ILE A 403 9.89 27.87 -6.58
CA ILE A 403 8.49 27.56 -6.23
C ILE A 403 8.25 26.04 -6.29
N ALA A 404 8.77 25.38 -7.33
CA ALA A 404 8.65 23.94 -7.49
C ALA A 404 9.32 23.19 -6.32
N VAL A 405 10.55 23.56 -5.95
CA VAL A 405 11.27 22.94 -4.83
C VAL A 405 10.52 23.11 -3.52
N ILE A 406 10.02 24.31 -3.23
CA ILE A 406 9.23 24.57 -2.01
C ILE A 406 7.95 23.72 -1.99
N GLY A 407 7.20 23.74 -3.10
CA GLY A 407 5.97 22.95 -3.22
C GLY A 407 6.23 21.44 -3.20
N GLY A 408 7.30 20.98 -3.86
CA GLY A 408 7.72 19.58 -3.86
C GLY A 408 8.15 19.09 -2.49
N LEU A 409 8.95 19.85 -1.76
CA LEU A 409 9.35 19.50 -0.39
C LEU A 409 8.14 19.45 0.55
N ALA A 410 7.24 20.42 0.45
CA ALA A 410 5.99 20.41 1.22
C ALA A 410 5.11 19.21 0.83
N GLY A 411 5.02 18.87 -0.46
CA GLY A 411 4.28 17.70 -0.95
C GLY A 411 4.87 16.37 -0.45
N CYS A 412 6.19 16.23 -0.52
CA CYS A 412 6.91 15.08 0.03
C CYS A 412 6.71 14.97 1.55
N ALA A 413 6.76 16.09 2.28
CA ALA A 413 6.54 16.12 3.72
C ALA A 413 5.10 15.71 4.08
N LEU A 414 4.09 16.24 3.38
CA LEU A 414 2.69 15.85 3.59
C LEU A 414 2.44 14.39 3.21
N GLY A 415 3.01 13.93 2.09
CA GLY A 415 2.91 12.53 1.68
C GLY A 415 3.58 11.59 2.68
N SER A 416 4.71 11.97 3.26
CA SER A 416 5.42 11.14 4.25
C SER A 416 4.65 10.97 5.58
N LEU A 417 3.71 11.85 5.89
CA LEU A 417 2.84 11.69 7.06
C LEU A 417 1.94 10.43 6.97
N THR A 418 1.76 9.88 5.78
CA THR A 418 0.98 8.65 5.60
C THR A 418 1.80 7.37 5.78
N ASP A 419 3.12 7.49 6.03
CA ASP A 419 3.98 6.34 6.27
C ASP A 419 3.50 5.54 7.49
N GLY A 420 3.45 4.22 7.34
CA GLY A 420 2.94 3.33 8.39
C GLY A 420 1.41 3.30 8.56
N TRP A 421 0.64 4.13 7.85
CA TRP A 421 -0.82 4.05 7.93
C TRP A 421 -1.31 2.72 7.34
N THR A 422 -2.29 2.11 8.00
CA THR A 422 -2.91 0.87 7.54
C THR A 422 -4.03 1.16 6.55
N ALA A 423 -4.01 0.47 5.43
CA ALA A 423 -5.08 0.47 4.45
C ALA A 423 -5.54 -0.97 4.17
N THR A 424 -6.82 -1.14 3.90
CA THR A 424 -7.36 -2.43 3.46
C THR A 424 -7.45 -2.47 1.94
N SER A 425 -6.99 -3.54 1.35
CA SER A 425 -7.02 -3.73 -0.11
C SER A 425 -7.34 -5.18 -0.47
N VAL A 426 -7.52 -5.42 -1.75
CA VAL A 426 -7.73 -6.77 -2.30
C VAL A 426 -6.57 -7.08 -3.24
N VAL A 427 -5.82 -8.12 -2.92
CA VAL A 427 -4.83 -8.71 -3.82
C VAL A 427 -5.55 -9.80 -4.61
N SER A 428 -5.80 -9.57 -5.89
CA SER A 428 -6.56 -10.49 -6.73
C SER A 428 -5.64 -11.41 -7.54
N GLY A 429 -5.89 -12.68 -7.49
CA GLY A 429 -5.21 -13.71 -8.31
C GLY A 429 -5.82 -13.94 -9.69
N GLY A 430 -6.68 -13.08 -10.21
CA GLY A 430 -7.39 -13.29 -11.49
C GLY A 430 -8.85 -13.66 -11.33
N GLN A 431 -9.40 -14.55 -12.13
CA GLN A 431 -10.83 -14.85 -12.22
C GLN A 431 -11.52 -15.22 -10.89
N GLY A 432 -12.04 -14.23 -10.18
CA GLY A 432 -13.01 -14.41 -9.11
C GLY A 432 -12.49 -14.69 -7.70
N GLY A 433 -11.20 -14.87 -7.49
CA GLY A 433 -10.56 -15.00 -6.17
C GLY A 433 -9.74 -13.78 -5.80
N GLY A 434 -9.84 -13.30 -4.57
CA GLY A 434 -9.02 -12.20 -4.09
C GLY A 434 -8.71 -12.35 -2.61
N LYS A 435 -7.45 -12.10 -2.23
CA LYS A 435 -7.05 -12.00 -0.83
C LYS A 435 -7.31 -10.58 -0.34
N PHE A 436 -8.16 -10.44 0.66
CA PHE A 436 -8.31 -9.17 1.36
C PHE A 436 -7.11 -9.01 2.30
N VAL A 437 -6.40 -7.92 2.16
CA VAL A 437 -5.18 -7.69 2.93
C VAL A 437 -5.21 -6.35 3.63
N VAL A 438 -4.68 -6.33 4.83
CA VAL A 438 -4.36 -5.11 5.56
C VAL A 438 -2.91 -4.81 5.24
N LEU A 439 -2.67 -3.76 4.49
CA LEU A 439 -1.33 -3.32 4.13
C LEU A 439 -0.96 -2.04 4.89
N GLN A 440 0.32 -1.84 5.11
CA GLN A 440 0.86 -0.57 5.57
C GLN A 440 1.38 0.21 4.38
N LEU A 441 1.03 1.50 4.32
CA LEU A 441 1.61 2.40 3.34
C LEU A 441 3.10 2.56 3.65
N MET A 442 3.93 2.46 2.61
CA MET A 442 5.38 2.56 2.76
C MET A 442 5.95 3.67 1.89
N VAL A 443 6.38 4.72 2.55
CA VAL A 443 7.07 5.83 1.89
C VAL A 443 8.57 5.55 1.89
N THR A 444 9.08 5.06 0.76
CA THR A 444 10.51 4.80 0.58
C THR A 444 11.25 6.08 0.18
N ARG A 445 12.58 6.08 0.36
CA ARG A 445 13.44 7.19 -0.12
C ARG A 445 13.30 7.39 -1.62
N ASP A 446 13.12 6.31 -2.38
CA ASP A 446 12.92 6.34 -3.83
C ASP A 446 11.61 7.03 -4.22
N THR A 447 10.54 6.80 -3.45
CA THR A 447 9.26 7.50 -3.62
C THR A 447 9.43 9.01 -3.49
N LEU A 448 10.16 9.48 -2.47
CA LEU A 448 10.43 10.90 -2.25
C LEU A 448 11.33 11.47 -3.35
N ALA A 449 12.34 10.72 -3.79
CA ALA A 449 13.24 11.12 -4.87
C ALA A 449 12.49 11.23 -6.21
N ILE A 450 11.59 10.30 -6.52
CA ILE A 450 10.72 10.37 -7.70
C ILE A 450 9.81 11.60 -7.61
N GLY A 451 9.22 11.87 -6.43
CA GLY A 451 8.43 13.07 -6.18
C GLY A 451 9.18 14.35 -6.48
N MET A 452 10.39 14.47 -5.97
CA MET A 452 11.26 15.63 -6.24
C MET A 452 11.64 15.73 -7.71
N LEU A 453 11.96 14.62 -8.37
CA LEU A 453 12.28 14.61 -9.81
C LEU A 453 11.10 15.11 -10.65
N VAL A 454 9.91 14.60 -10.40
CA VAL A 454 8.68 15.05 -11.10
C VAL A 454 8.43 16.53 -10.85
N THR A 455 8.62 16.99 -9.62
CA THR A 455 8.49 18.41 -9.27
C THR A 455 9.46 19.29 -10.05
N LEU A 456 10.73 18.87 -10.13
CA LEU A 456 11.76 19.61 -10.89
C LEU A 456 11.43 19.64 -12.39
N LEU A 457 10.94 18.54 -12.95
CA LEU A 457 10.49 18.47 -14.34
C LEU A 457 9.30 19.42 -14.60
N MET A 458 8.30 19.39 -13.72
CA MET A 458 7.12 20.26 -13.83
C MET A 458 7.52 21.74 -13.71
N GLY A 459 8.35 22.11 -12.73
CA GLY A 459 8.83 23.47 -12.53
C GLY A 459 9.70 23.96 -13.68
N GLY A 460 10.60 23.08 -14.16
CA GLY A 460 11.46 23.36 -15.31
C GLY A 460 10.68 23.60 -16.59
N LEU A 461 9.79 22.67 -16.97
CA LEU A 461 8.98 22.78 -18.18
C LEU A 461 7.97 23.94 -18.09
N GLY A 462 7.29 24.08 -16.93
CA GLY A 462 6.32 25.13 -16.69
C GLY A 462 6.91 26.54 -16.68
N GLY A 463 8.19 26.68 -16.23
CA GLY A 463 8.88 27.96 -16.20
C GLY A 463 9.63 28.32 -17.48
N LEU A 464 10.07 27.32 -18.26
CA LEU A 464 10.94 27.54 -19.43
C LEU A 464 10.23 28.30 -20.55
N LEU A 465 9.02 27.91 -20.93
CA LEU A 465 8.28 28.53 -22.03
C LEU A 465 7.95 30.02 -21.72
N PRO A 466 7.41 30.38 -20.54
CA PRO A 466 7.23 31.78 -20.18
C PRO A 466 8.55 32.57 -20.12
N ALA A 467 9.61 31.96 -19.58
CA ALA A 467 10.93 32.63 -19.51
C ALA A 467 11.49 32.93 -20.93
N LEU A 468 11.29 32.01 -21.88
CA LEU A 468 11.65 32.24 -23.28
C LEU A 468 10.85 33.40 -23.90
N SER A 469 9.55 33.53 -23.57
CA SER A 469 8.71 34.62 -24.08
C SER A 469 9.21 35.99 -23.55
N ALA A 470 9.60 36.04 -22.28
CA ALA A 470 10.17 37.27 -21.67
C ALA A 470 11.43 37.79 -22.41
N VAL A 471 12.25 36.87 -22.92
CA VAL A 471 13.49 37.21 -23.66
C VAL A 471 13.20 37.78 -25.06
N ARG A 472 12.08 37.41 -25.67
CA ARG A 472 11.69 37.85 -27.01
C ARG A 472 11.09 39.25 -27.04
N LEU A 473 10.71 39.81 -25.89
CA LEU A 473 10.19 41.17 -25.80
C LEU A 473 11.28 42.20 -26.28
N THR A 474 10.89 43.07 -27.19
CA THR A 474 11.79 44.14 -27.65
C THR A 474 11.80 45.29 -26.64
N THR A 475 12.95 46.00 -26.53
CA THR A 475 13.08 47.13 -25.59
C THR A 475 12.10 48.27 -25.89
N LEU A 476 11.68 48.42 -27.16
CA LEU A 476 10.67 49.39 -27.56
C LEU A 476 9.25 49.04 -27.08
N GLU A 477 8.88 47.75 -27.10
CA GLU A 477 7.58 47.29 -26.64
C GLU A 477 7.45 47.31 -25.10
N THR A 478 8.59 47.25 -24.38
CA THR A 478 8.61 47.28 -22.92
C THR A 478 8.51 48.66 -22.30
N LEU A 479 8.74 49.74 -23.09
CA LEU A 479 8.70 51.13 -22.64
C LEU A 479 7.41 51.88 -23.04
N ARG A 480 6.57 51.22 -23.83
CA ARG A 480 5.28 51.75 -24.27
C ARG A 480 4.19 51.29 -23.28
#